data_91afb716781b13d7b395d9f928b3b697
#
_entry.id   91afb716781b13d7b395d9f928b3b697
#
_cell.length_a   1.000
_cell.length_b   1.000
_cell.length_c   1.000
_cell.angle_alpha   90.00
_cell.angle_beta   90.00
_cell.angle_gamma   90.00
#
_symmetry.space_group_name_H-M   'P 1'
#
loop_
_entity.id
_entity.type
_entity.pdbx_description
1 polymer ?
#
loop_
_entity_poly.entity_id
_entity_poly.type
_entity_poly.pdbx_seq_one_letter_code
_entity_poly.pdbx_strand_id
1 'polypeptide(L)'
;MENTILNLWNSGKPVLNCWMSSSSPFCAEVLAESGYDSITVDLQHGLNDYKDALSIFQAIGRYPVVPMVRVPWLDPQIIMKTMDAGAMGVICPMINNPKQAEEFVSYMRYPPYGQRSFGPTRALYSSGNNYWEDANNKILSLAMIETKEAFQNINSIVNTKGLSGV
;
A
#
# COMPACT_ATOMS: atom_id res chain seq x y z
N MET A 1 -13.35 5.28 -0.78
CA MET A 1 -13.25 4.22 0.25
C MET A 1 -12.45 4.78 1.43
N GLU A 2 -12.89 4.54 2.65
CA GLU A 2 -12.18 4.96 3.85
C GLU A 2 -11.06 3.96 4.16
N ASN A 3 -9.88 4.45 4.57
CA ASN A 3 -8.82 3.57 5.04
C ASN A 3 -9.03 3.30 6.54
N THR A 4 -9.67 2.19 6.85
CA THR A 4 -10.03 1.81 8.23
C THR A 4 -8.81 1.53 9.11
N ILE A 5 -7.64 1.20 8.54
CA ILE A 5 -6.38 1.04 9.27
C ILE A 5 -6.02 2.32 10.03
N LEU A 6 -6.15 3.48 9.39
CA LEU A 6 -5.85 4.75 10.04
C LEU A 6 -6.76 5.01 11.25
N ASN A 7 -8.04 4.64 11.16
CA ASN A 7 -8.99 4.77 12.25
C ASN A 7 -8.64 3.83 13.42
N LEU A 8 -8.25 2.59 13.12
CA LEU A 8 -7.81 1.64 14.13
C LEU A 8 -6.55 2.14 14.85
N TRP A 9 -5.54 2.58 14.11
CA TRP A 9 -4.31 3.12 14.70
C TRP A 9 -4.55 4.37 15.53
N ASN A 10 -5.37 5.30 15.05
CA ASN A 10 -5.74 6.52 15.81
C ASN A 10 -6.51 6.18 17.09
N SER A 11 -7.16 5.01 17.16
CA SER A 11 -7.85 4.50 18.35
C SER A 11 -6.95 3.64 19.25
N GLY A 12 -5.65 3.49 18.91
CA GLY A 12 -4.71 2.63 19.63
C GLY A 12 -4.99 1.14 19.47
N LYS A 13 -5.71 0.74 18.43
CA LYS A 13 -6.05 -0.65 18.15
C LYS A 13 -5.06 -1.29 17.18
N PRO A 14 -4.74 -2.59 17.36
CA PRO A 14 -3.94 -3.33 16.40
C PRO A 14 -4.72 -3.56 15.10
N VAL A 15 -3.99 -3.84 14.03
CA VAL A 15 -4.52 -4.21 12.71
C VAL A 15 -4.11 -5.65 12.40
N LEU A 16 -5.07 -6.46 12.02
CA LEU A 16 -4.82 -7.83 11.56
C LEU A 16 -4.72 -7.85 10.03
N ASN A 17 -3.50 -8.04 9.53
CA ASN A 17 -3.22 -8.11 8.11
C ASN A 17 -3.07 -9.55 7.63
N CYS A 18 -3.74 -9.92 6.54
CA CYS A 18 -3.50 -11.16 5.83
C CYS A 18 -2.43 -10.94 4.74
N TRP A 19 -1.41 -11.80 4.74
CA TRP A 19 -0.35 -11.76 3.73
C TRP A 19 -0.60 -12.80 2.66
N MET A 20 -0.82 -12.36 1.42
CA MET A 20 -1.27 -13.23 0.33
C MET A 20 -0.17 -13.42 -0.72
N SER A 21 0.40 -14.63 -0.75
CA SER A 21 1.42 -15.03 -1.73
C SER A 21 0.84 -15.80 -2.92
N SER A 22 -0.41 -16.26 -2.85
CA SER A 22 -1.09 -16.97 -3.93
C SER A 22 -1.85 -16.01 -4.84
N SER A 23 -1.99 -16.36 -6.13
CA SER A 23 -2.63 -15.54 -7.16
C SER A 23 -4.14 -15.82 -7.33
N SER A 24 -4.78 -16.46 -6.34
CA SER A 24 -6.20 -16.83 -6.44
C SER A 24 -7.14 -15.72 -5.94
N PRO A 25 -7.91 -15.04 -6.81
CA PRO A 25 -8.93 -14.09 -6.37
C PRO A 25 -10.01 -14.73 -5.48
N PHE A 26 -10.35 -16.00 -5.71
CA PHE A 26 -11.31 -16.72 -4.87
C PHE A 26 -10.79 -16.92 -3.44
N CYS A 27 -9.50 -17.29 -3.28
CA CYS A 27 -8.91 -17.36 -1.94
C CYS A 27 -8.93 -15.99 -1.25
N ALA A 28 -8.66 -14.91 -1.99
CA ALA A 28 -8.72 -13.55 -1.45
C ALA A 28 -10.12 -13.18 -0.96
N GLU A 29 -11.16 -13.59 -1.70
CA GLU A 29 -12.56 -13.37 -1.33
C GLU A 29 -12.91 -14.08 -0.02
N VAL A 30 -12.51 -15.35 0.12
CA VAL A 30 -12.70 -16.14 1.37
C VAL A 30 -11.95 -15.50 2.55
N LEU A 31 -10.71 -15.06 2.32
CA LEU A 31 -9.90 -14.37 3.34
C LEU A 31 -10.53 -13.03 3.76
N ALA A 32 -11.08 -12.28 2.81
CA ALA A 32 -11.75 -11.01 3.09
C ALA A 32 -13.01 -11.16 3.98
N GLU A 33 -13.69 -12.31 3.88
CA GLU A 33 -14.83 -12.67 4.74
C GLU A 33 -14.38 -13.12 6.14
N SER A 34 -13.10 -13.51 6.31
CA SER A 34 -12.60 -14.11 7.56
C SER A 34 -12.26 -13.11 8.66
N GLY A 35 -12.52 -11.79 8.47
CA GLY A 35 -12.38 -10.78 9.51
C GLY A 35 -11.01 -10.12 9.61
N TYR A 36 -10.20 -10.18 8.57
CA TYR A 36 -8.97 -9.37 8.46
C TYR A 36 -9.29 -7.89 8.23
N ASP A 37 -8.48 -6.99 8.78
CA ASP A 37 -8.58 -5.55 8.54
C ASP A 37 -7.98 -5.15 7.19
N SER A 38 -6.98 -5.90 6.72
CA SER A 38 -6.29 -5.67 5.46
C SER A 38 -5.79 -6.96 4.81
N ILE A 39 -5.64 -6.92 3.49
CA ILE A 39 -5.01 -7.99 2.71
C ILE A 39 -3.88 -7.39 1.89
N THR A 40 -2.65 -7.87 2.13
CA THR A 40 -1.46 -7.48 1.38
C THR A 40 -1.15 -8.51 0.30
N VAL A 41 -1.23 -8.08 -0.97
CA VAL A 41 -0.79 -8.89 -2.11
C VAL A 41 0.71 -8.74 -2.28
N ASP A 42 1.43 -9.87 -2.28
CA ASP A 42 2.88 -9.88 -2.35
C ASP A 42 3.36 -10.01 -3.80
N LEU A 43 3.89 -8.90 -4.36
CA LEU A 43 4.48 -8.86 -5.70
C LEU A 43 6.00 -9.05 -5.69
N GLN A 44 6.63 -9.16 -4.51
CA GLN A 44 8.08 -9.35 -4.42
C GLN A 44 8.47 -10.82 -4.41
N HIS A 45 7.89 -11.59 -3.51
CA HIS A 45 8.22 -13.01 -3.30
C HIS A 45 7.01 -13.92 -3.45
N GLY A 46 5.80 -13.35 -3.58
CA GLY A 46 4.60 -14.10 -3.91
C GLY A 46 4.59 -14.57 -5.37
N LEU A 47 3.60 -15.40 -5.70
CA LEU A 47 3.37 -15.89 -7.06
C LEU A 47 2.50 -14.91 -7.88
N ASN A 48 2.43 -13.65 -7.45
CA ASN A 48 1.55 -12.63 -8.01
C ASN A 48 2.29 -11.67 -8.93
N ASP A 49 1.63 -11.27 -9.99
CA ASP A 49 2.02 -10.10 -10.78
C ASP A 49 0.98 -8.96 -10.64
N TYR A 50 1.14 -7.88 -11.43
CA TYR A 50 0.19 -6.77 -11.42
C TYR A 50 -1.26 -7.19 -11.77
N LYS A 51 -1.44 -8.14 -12.70
CA LYS A 51 -2.77 -8.59 -13.11
C LYS A 51 -3.45 -9.38 -11.99
N ASP A 52 -2.67 -10.16 -11.25
CA ASP A 52 -3.17 -10.88 -10.08
C ASP A 52 -3.60 -9.90 -8.99
N ALA A 53 -2.78 -8.90 -8.67
CA ALA A 53 -3.14 -7.85 -7.72
C ALA A 53 -4.43 -7.12 -8.12
N LEU A 54 -4.57 -6.75 -9.40
CA LEU A 54 -5.79 -6.13 -9.92
C LEU A 54 -7.01 -7.03 -9.72
N SER A 55 -6.90 -8.33 -10.06
CA SER A 55 -7.99 -9.30 -9.92
C SER A 55 -8.36 -9.54 -8.46
N ILE A 56 -7.37 -9.62 -7.57
CA ILE A 56 -7.56 -9.75 -6.13
C ILE A 56 -8.25 -8.50 -5.57
N PHE A 57 -7.80 -7.30 -5.93
CA PHE A 57 -8.45 -6.06 -5.49
C PHE A 57 -9.90 -5.93 -5.99
N GLN A 58 -10.22 -6.50 -7.16
CA GLN A 58 -11.59 -6.59 -7.64
C GLN A 58 -12.43 -7.55 -6.79
N ALA A 59 -11.90 -8.72 -6.47
CA ALA A 59 -12.59 -9.74 -5.67
C ALA A 59 -12.91 -9.22 -4.25
N ILE A 60 -11.95 -8.56 -3.60
CA ILE A 60 -12.12 -8.04 -2.23
C ILE A 60 -12.80 -6.66 -2.17
N GLY A 61 -13.08 -6.02 -3.30
CA GLY A 61 -13.51 -4.61 -3.35
C GLY A 61 -14.88 -4.31 -2.70
N ARG A 62 -15.68 -5.32 -2.38
CA ARG A 62 -16.96 -5.19 -1.66
C ARG A 62 -16.87 -5.51 -0.16
N TYR A 63 -15.74 -6.01 0.29
CA TYR A 63 -15.51 -6.36 1.68
C TYR A 63 -14.87 -5.19 2.44
N PRO A 64 -15.05 -5.12 3.77
CA PRO A 64 -14.50 -4.04 4.58
C PRO A 64 -12.99 -4.24 4.89
N VAL A 65 -12.24 -4.79 3.96
CA VAL A 65 -10.79 -4.99 4.08
C VAL A 65 -10.03 -3.95 3.27
N VAL A 66 -8.91 -3.46 3.79
CA VAL A 66 -8.06 -2.49 3.10
C VAL A 66 -7.13 -3.24 2.13
N PRO A 67 -7.21 -2.99 0.81
CA PRO A 67 -6.30 -3.58 -0.16
C PRO A 67 -4.91 -2.97 -0.03
N MET A 68 -3.90 -3.81 0.21
CA MET A 68 -2.51 -3.43 0.31
C MET A 68 -1.65 -4.23 -0.67
N VAL A 69 -0.47 -3.74 -0.96
CA VAL A 69 0.50 -4.41 -1.83
C VAL A 69 1.90 -4.28 -1.26
N ARG A 70 2.68 -5.36 -1.32
CA ARG A 70 4.14 -5.26 -1.26
C ARG A 70 4.68 -5.25 -2.68
N VAL A 71 5.33 -4.15 -3.07
CA VAL A 71 5.94 -4.00 -4.40
C VAL A 71 7.29 -4.73 -4.47
N PRO A 72 7.76 -5.12 -5.69
CA PRO A 72 9.04 -5.83 -5.84
C PRO A 72 10.25 -5.01 -5.41
N TRP A 73 10.21 -3.71 -5.63
CA TRP A 73 11.32 -2.79 -5.38
C TRP A 73 10.84 -1.33 -5.33
N LEU A 74 11.74 -0.40 -5.02
CA LEU A 74 11.50 1.05 -5.11
C LEU A 74 11.46 1.48 -6.58
N ASP A 75 10.38 1.14 -7.25
CA ASP A 75 10.12 1.46 -8.66
C ASP A 75 8.82 2.26 -8.80
N PRO A 76 8.89 3.52 -9.28
CA PRO A 76 7.72 4.38 -9.42
C PRO A 76 6.63 3.78 -10.32
N GLN A 77 7.00 2.99 -11.33
CA GLN A 77 6.04 2.42 -12.27
C GLN A 77 5.06 1.48 -11.57
N ILE A 78 5.57 0.51 -10.82
CA ILE A 78 4.70 -0.47 -10.14
C ILE A 78 4.01 0.15 -8.93
N ILE A 79 4.66 1.05 -8.19
CA ILE A 79 4.09 1.78 -7.07
C ILE A 79 2.85 2.57 -7.52
N MET A 80 2.98 3.43 -8.54
CA MET A 80 1.87 4.25 -9.04
C MET A 80 0.77 3.39 -9.65
N LYS A 81 1.13 2.38 -10.42
CA LYS A 81 0.19 1.51 -11.12
C LYS A 81 -0.66 0.67 -10.17
N THR A 82 -0.09 0.17 -9.07
CA THR A 82 -0.85 -0.59 -8.06
C THR A 82 -1.81 0.30 -7.26
N MET A 83 -1.44 1.55 -6.98
CA MET A 83 -2.35 2.53 -6.40
C MET A 83 -3.51 2.88 -7.34
N ASP A 84 -3.25 3.01 -8.64
CA ASP A 84 -4.31 3.24 -9.65
C ASP A 84 -5.24 2.04 -9.81
N ALA A 85 -4.74 0.83 -9.51
CA ALA A 85 -5.55 -0.38 -9.39
C ALA A 85 -6.39 -0.45 -8.11
N GLY A 86 -6.14 0.42 -7.13
CA GLY A 86 -6.94 0.54 -5.91
C GLY A 86 -6.22 0.13 -4.62
N ALA A 87 -4.90 -0.06 -4.63
CA ALA A 87 -4.16 -0.24 -3.38
C ALA A 87 -4.28 1.00 -2.49
N MET A 88 -4.61 0.78 -1.22
CA MET A 88 -4.72 1.81 -0.17
C MET A 88 -3.53 1.80 0.80
N GLY A 89 -2.57 0.95 0.54
CA GLY A 89 -1.28 0.91 1.23
C GLY A 89 -0.25 0.19 0.37
N VAL A 90 0.96 0.70 0.38
CA VAL A 90 2.11 0.12 -0.31
C VAL A 90 3.21 -0.16 0.71
N ILE A 91 3.73 -1.38 0.69
CA ILE A 91 4.90 -1.80 1.43
C ILE A 91 6.07 -1.85 0.44
N CYS A 92 7.12 -1.06 0.69
CA CYS A 92 8.30 -1.00 -0.17
C CYS A 92 9.49 -1.69 0.52
N PRO A 93 10.06 -2.75 -0.08
CA PRO A 93 11.21 -3.44 0.46
C PRO A 93 12.49 -2.63 0.28
N MET A 94 13.55 -3.01 1.01
CA MET A 94 14.93 -2.54 0.82
C MET A 94 15.12 -1.02 0.91
N ILE A 95 14.35 -0.35 1.77
CA ILE A 95 14.56 1.07 2.08
C ILE A 95 15.70 1.19 3.07
N ASN A 96 16.86 1.63 2.63
CA ASN A 96 18.10 1.62 3.40
C ASN A 96 18.49 2.97 3.99
N ASN A 97 17.95 4.07 3.48
CA ASN A 97 18.31 5.42 3.91
C ASN A 97 17.14 6.40 3.73
N PRO A 98 17.20 7.59 4.35
CA PRO A 98 16.12 8.58 4.30
C PRO A 98 15.84 9.07 2.88
N LYS A 99 16.84 9.16 1.99
CA LYS A 99 16.64 9.58 0.60
C LYS A 99 15.72 8.60 -0.14
N GLN A 100 15.92 7.29 0.03
CA GLN A 100 15.03 6.28 -0.55
C GLN A 100 13.61 6.35 0.05
N ALA A 101 13.50 6.64 1.34
CA ALA A 101 12.20 6.83 1.98
C ALA A 101 11.47 8.07 1.44
N GLU A 102 12.19 9.18 1.20
CA GLU A 102 11.66 10.39 0.57
C GLU A 102 11.21 10.14 -0.88
N GLU A 103 12.02 9.42 -1.67
CA GLU A 103 11.66 9.00 -3.04
C GLU A 103 10.40 8.13 -3.02
N PHE A 104 10.32 7.15 -2.12
CA PHE A 104 9.15 6.30 -1.96
C PHE A 104 7.89 7.11 -1.67
N VAL A 105 7.92 7.99 -0.68
CA VAL A 105 6.81 8.88 -0.36
C VAL A 105 6.44 9.76 -1.54
N SER A 106 7.44 10.30 -2.25
CA SER A 106 7.23 11.16 -3.41
C SER A 106 6.49 10.44 -4.54
N TYR A 107 6.77 9.15 -4.78
CA TYR A 107 6.06 8.35 -5.78
C TYR A 107 4.60 8.05 -5.40
N MET A 108 4.26 8.14 -4.12
CA MET A 108 2.93 7.84 -3.61
C MET A 108 2.00 9.04 -3.49
N ARG A 109 2.52 10.26 -3.57
CA ARG A 109 1.76 11.49 -3.34
C ARG A 109 1.60 12.30 -4.62
N TYR A 110 0.41 12.83 -4.84
CA TYR A 110 0.16 13.80 -5.89
C TYR A 110 0.81 15.16 -5.56
N PRO A 111 1.16 15.97 -6.58
CA PRO A 111 1.62 17.34 -6.36
C PRO A 111 0.65 18.13 -5.45
N PRO A 112 1.13 19.05 -4.60
CA PRO A 112 2.54 19.47 -4.45
C PRO A 112 3.38 18.60 -3.50
N TYR A 113 2.83 17.53 -2.93
CA TYR A 113 3.47 16.70 -1.90
C TYR A 113 4.37 15.59 -2.47
N GLY A 114 4.28 15.33 -3.76
CA GLY A 114 5.06 14.32 -4.47
C GLY A 114 4.94 14.47 -5.97
N GLN A 115 5.31 13.41 -6.69
CA GLN A 115 5.36 13.39 -8.16
C GLN A 115 4.52 12.25 -8.76
N ARG A 116 3.54 11.72 -8.02
CA ARG A 116 2.64 10.70 -8.54
C ARG A 116 1.91 11.22 -9.77
N SER A 117 2.00 10.45 -10.87
CA SER A 117 1.23 10.73 -12.08
C SER A 117 -0.27 10.51 -11.84
N PHE A 118 -1.11 11.39 -12.40
CA PHE A 118 -2.55 11.30 -12.24
C PHE A 118 -3.18 10.37 -13.30
N GLY A 119 -3.67 9.24 -12.85
CA GLY A 119 -4.35 8.25 -13.70
C GLY A 119 -5.12 7.18 -12.90
N PRO A 120 -5.89 7.57 -11.86
CA PRO A 120 -6.47 6.61 -10.91
C PRO A 120 -7.71 5.91 -11.49
N THR A 121 -7.56 5.17 -12.60
CA THR A 121 -8.66 4.56 -13.33
C THR A 121 -9.59 3.72 -12.45
N ARG A 122 -9.08 2.63 -11.84
CA ARG A 122 -9.92 1.79 -10.99
C ARG A 122 -10.10 2.36 -9.59
N ALA A 123 -9.11 3.07 -9.06
CA ALA A 123 -9.20 3.68 -7.73
C ALA A 123 -10.40 4.63 -7.59
N LEU A 124 -10.80 5.32 -8.66
CA LEU A 124 -12.03 6.13 -8.68
C LEU A 124 -13.29 5.29 -8.46
N TYR A 125 -13.38 4.10 -9.07
CA TYR A 125 -14.53 3.21 -8.88
C TYR A 125 -14.60 2.62 -7.46
N SER A 126 -13.44 2.27 -6.90
CA SER A 126 -13.37 1.63 -5.58
C SER A 126 -13.47 2.64 -4.42
N SER A 127 -13.01 3.88 -4.61
CA SER A 127 -12.88 4.88 -3.56
C SER A 127 -13.76 6.12 -3.73
N GLY A 128 -14.49 6.19 -4.84
CA GLY A 128 -15.39 7.30 -5.15
C GLY A 128 -14.72 8.45 -5.91
N ASN A 129 -15.57 9.34 -6.46
CA ASN A 129 -15.14 10.41 -7.37
C ASN A 129 -14.18 11.43 -6.74
N ASN A 130 -14.16 11.54 -5.41
CA ASN A 130 -13.26 12.45 -4.68
C ASN A 130 -11.96 11.76 -4.21
N TYR A 131 -11.63 10.59 -4.77
CA TYR A 131 -10.42 9.85 -4.43
C TYR A 131 -9.16 10.72 -4.40
N TRP A 132 -8.97 11.56 -5.40
CA TRP A 132 -7.78 12.40 -5.57
C TRP A 132 -7.61 13.46 -4.47
N GLU A 133 -8.71 13.97 -3.90
CA GLU A 133 -8.68 14.97 -2.82
C GLU A 133 -8.11 14.37 -1.53
N ASP A 134 -8.41 13.11 -1.29
CA ASP A 134 -8.06 12.39 -0.06
C ASP A 134 -6.82 11.50 -0.19
N ALA A 135 -6.44 11.10 -1.41
CA ALA A 135 -5.45 10.06 -1.66
C ALA A 135 -4.12 10.32 -0.94
N ASN A 136 -3.65 11.57 -0.92
CA ASN A 136 -2.41 11.95 -0.25
C ASN A 136 -2.43 11.68 1.27
N ASN A 137 -3.61 11.67 1.88
CA ASN A 137 -3.79 11.49 3.33
C ASN A 137 -4.25 10.07 3.71
N LYS A 138 -4.85 9.34 2.77
CA LYS A 138 -5.48 8.03 3.03
C LYS A 138 -4.62 6.83 2.64
N ILE A 139 -3.68 6.99 1.71
CA ILE A 139 -2.83 5.89 1.27
C ILE A 139 -1.61 5.74 2.18
N LEU A 140 -1.44 4.53 2.71
CA LEU A 140 -0.34 4.20 3.62
C LEU A 140 0.95 3.92 2.84
N SER A 141 2.06 4.47 3.33
CA SER A 141 3.42 4.22 2.85
C SER A 141 4.22 3.54 3.96
N LEU A 142 4.58 2.27 3.76
CA LEU A 142 5.28 1.46 4.75
C LEU A 142 6.64 1.03 4.18
N ALA A 143 7.73 1.35 4.86
CA ALA A 143 9.08 0.98 4.45
C ALA A 143 9.55 -0.28 5.19
N MET A 144 10.16 -1.24 4.49
CA MET A 144 10.76 -2.39 5.17
C MET A 144 12.19 -2.08 5.61
N ILE A 145 12.45 -2.29 6.90
CA ILE A 145 13.78 -2.20 7.54
C ILE A 145 14.35 -3.61 7.65
N GLU A 146 15.10 -4.04 6.66
CA GLU A 146 15.52 -5.44 6.51
C GLU A 146 17.01 -5.62 6.23
N THR A 147 17.80 -4.53 6.26
CA THR A 147 19.25 -4.57 6.10
C THR A 147 19.98 -3.93 7.28
N LYS A 148 21.27 -4.22 7.42
CA LYS A 148 22.12 -3.58 8.42
C LYS A 148 22.18 -2.05 8.21
N GLU A 149 22.23 -1.59 6.95
CA GLU A 149 22.23 -0.17 6.60
C GLU A 149 20.91 0.48 7.01
N ALA A 150 19.76 -0.13 6.66
CA ALA A 150 18.45 0.34 7.05
C ALA A 150 18.32 0.48 8.56
N PHE A 151 18.77 -0.54 9.31
CA PHE A 151 18.73 -0.50 10.77
C PHE A 151 19.60 0.61 11.37
N GLN A 152 20.77 0.87 10.81
CA GLN A 152 21.62 2.00 11.22
C GLN A 152 20.98 3.36 10.95
N ASN A 153 20.17 3.46 9.92
CA ASN A 153 19.47 4.68 9.50
C ASN A 153 18.01 4.77 10.00
N ILE A 154 17.56 3.82 10.84
CA ILE A 154 16.15 3.68 11.21
C ILE A 154 15.53 4.99 11.72
N ASN A 155 16.22 5.72 12.57
CA ASN A 155 15.74 6.98 13.13
C ASN A 155 15.53 8.05 12.05
N SER A 156 16.37 8.09 11.04
CA SER A 156 16.24 9.03 9.92
C SER A 156 15.11 8.60 8.96
N ILE A 157 14.96 7.29 8.73
CA ILE A 157 13.91 6.73 7.88
C ILE A 157 12.53 7.00 8.50
N VAL A 158 12.32 6.65 9.77
CA VAL A 158 11.01 6.81 10.44
C VAL A 158 10.57 8.27 10.59
N ASN A 159 11.52 9.20 10.59
CA ASN A 159 11.24 10.64 10.63
C ASN A 159 11.00 11.24 9.23
N THR A 160 11.02 10.44 8.16
CA THR A 160 10.72 10.92 6.80
C THR A 160 9.27 11.41 6.74
N LYS A 161 9.09 12.67 6.34
CA LYS A 161 7.76 13.29 6.27
C LYS A 161 6.87 12.55 5.25
N GLY A 162 5.70 12.12 5.69
CA GLY A 162 4.72 11.44 4.85
C GLY A 162 4.89 9.91 4.80
N LEU A 163 5.92 9.35 5.43
CA LEU A 163 6.00 7.91 5.69
C LEU A 163 5.00 7.55 6.79
N SER A 164 4.23 6.48 6.58
CA SER A 164 3.19 6.04 7.52
C SER A 164 3.73 5.12 8.61
N GLY A 165 4.85 4.45 8.34
CA GLY A 165 5.47 3.52 9.28
C GLY A 165 6.55 2.65 8.63
N VAL A 166 7.10 1.75 9.41
CA VAL A 166 8.10 0.76 9.00
C VAL A 166 7.67 -0.64 9.44
#